data_1b93599f687bf6df60b3559e9a7c6961
#
_entry.id   1b93599f687bf6df60b3559e9a7c6961
#
_cell.length_a   1.000
_cell.length_b   1.000
_cell.length_c   1.000
_cell.angle_alpha   90.00
_cell.angle_beta   90.00
_cell.angle_gamma   90.00
#
_symmetry.space_group_name_H-M   'P 1'
#
loop_
_entity.id
_entity.type
_entity.pdbx_description
1 polymer ?
#
loop_
_entity_poly.entity_id
_entity_poly.type
_entity_poly.pdbx_seq_one_letter_code
_entity_poly.pdbx_strand_id
1 'polypeptide(L)'
;MEKILGLAGIFGIVGLVYAISPNKKAVNWKSVGLAFIMQIVLAGALILTPLWKVVEFSSNIVSNLLAYANEGISFVFGDLFGGWSLFLGGLMPIVFLSALMGLAFHFGILQKFVKIIGLTVAKVFKVDPIVAVNGVSNMFLGQSDSLFITRNYLPKASESVIFATLVGGMTSISVSVVGVYTGMGASMEWILVSMPLTVFSCFVLTQIFMPTEYADVDS
;
A
#
# COMPACT_ATOMS: atom_id res chain seq x y z
N MET A 1 1.84 -21.44 -17.99
CA MET A 1 0.98 -21.94 -16.90
C MET A 1 0.80 -20.90 -15.79
N GLU A 2 1.86 -20.27 -15.31
CA GLU A 2 1.82 -19.29 -14.21
C GLU A 2 0.88 -18.09 -14.44
N LYS A 3 0.86 -17.52 -15.66
CA LYS A 3 -0.02 -16.38 -15.98
C LYS A 3 -1.51 -16.73 -15.92
N ILE A 4 -1.87 -17.96 -16.30
CA ILE A 4 -3.26 -18.44 -16.25
C ILE A 4 -3.68 -18.69 -14.80
N LEU A 5 -2.78 -19.25 -13.99
CA LEU A 5 -2.98 -19.45 -12.55
C LEU A 5 -3.17 -18.11 -11.82
N GLY A 6 -2.40 -17.08 -12.19
CA GLY A 6 -2.55 -15.73 -11.62
C GLY A 6 -3.93 -15.13 -11.93
N LEU A 7 -4.38 -15.21 -13.19
CA LEU A 7 -5.72 -14.74 -13.57
C LEU A 7 -6.83 -15.53 -12.86
N ALA A 8 -6.72 -16.86 -12.83
CA ALA A 8 -7.67 -17.71 -12.11
C ALA A 8 -7.72 -17.37 -10.61
N GLY A 9 -6.56 -17.06 -10.00
CA GLY A 9 -6.45 -16.61 -8.61
C GLY A 9 -7.21 -15.31 -8.36
N ILE A 10 -7.06 -14.32 -9.24
CA ILE A 10 -7.77 -13.02 -9.12
C ILE A 10 -9.29 -13.25 -9.15
N PHE A 11 -9.80 -13.97 -10.15
CA PHE A 11 -11.23 -14.27 -10.24
C PHE A 11 -11.72 -15.15 -9.10
N GLY A 12 -10.89 -16.09 -8.63
CA GLY A 12 -11.19 -16.92 -7.46
C GLY A 12 -11.38 -16.10 -6.19
N ILE A 13 -10.46 -15.14 -5.93
CA ILE A 13 -10.55 -14.25 -4.76
C ILE A 13 -11.78 -13.35 -4.86
N VAL A 14 -12.02 -12.71 -6.01
CA VAL A 14 -13.19 -11.87 -6.24
C VAL A 14 -14.48 -12.67 -6.04
N GLY A 15 -14.55 -13.89 -6.60
CA GLY A 15 -15.69 -14.79 -6.43
C GLY A 15 -15.91 -15.20 -4.98
N LEU A 16 -14.84 -15.49 -4.24
CA LEU A 16 -14.90 -15.84 -2.82
C LEU A 16 -15.41 -14.66 -1.98
N VAL A 17 -14.87 -13.46 -2.19
CA VAL A 17 -15.32 -12.26 -1.48
C VAL A 17 -16.78 -11.96 -1.79
N TYR A 18 -17.21 -12.11 -3.03
CA TYR A 18 -18.63 -11.97 -3.41
C TYR A 18 -19.51 -13.04 -2.74
N ALA A 19 -19.03 -14.27 -2.64
CA ALA A 19 -19.77 -15.37 -2.01
C ALA A 19 -20.05 -15.10 -0.52
N ILE A 20 -19.07 -14.52 0.21
CA ILE A 20 -19.17 -14.19 1.64
C ILE A 20 -19.72 -12.79 1.91
N SER A 21 -19.96 -11.99 0.88
CA SER A 21 -20.53 -10.64 1.02
C SER A 21 -21.93 -10.70 1.65
N PRO A 22 -22.19 -9.91 2.71
CA PRO A 22 -23.49 -9.88 3.39
C PRO A 22 -24.58 -9.24 2.56
N ASN A 23 -24.25 -8.30 1.65
CA ASN A 23 -25.22 -7.59 0.83
C ASN A 23 -24.87 -7.63 -0.67
N LYS A 24 -25.05 -8.78 -1.29
CA LYS A 24 -24.73 -9.03 -2.70
C LYS A 24 -25.47 -8.11 -3.69
N LYS A 25 -26.67 -7.63 -3.30
CA LYS A 25 -27.49 -6.77 -4.17
C LYS A 25 -27.02 -5.32 -4.20
N ALA A 26 -26.30 -4.88 -3.17
CA ALA A 26 -25.78 -3.51 -3.07
C ALA A 26 -24.43 -3.34 -3.80
N VAL A 27 -23.81 -4.42 -4.29
CA VAL A 27 -22.52 -4.36 -4.99
C VAL A 27 -22.62 -3.53 -6.25
N ASN A 28 -21.90 -2.42 -6.28
CA ASN A 28 -21.82 -1.55 -7.46
C ASN A 28 -20.74 -2.06 -8.41
N TRP A 29 -21.13 -2.95 -9.32
CA TRP A 29 -20.21 -3.53 -10.31
C TRP A 29 -19.55 -2.50 -11.23
N LYS A 30 -20.15 -1.31 -11.42
CA LYS A 30 -19.51 -0.23 -12.18
C LYS A 30 -18.30 0.32 -11.44
N SER A 31 -18.41 0.55 -10.13
CA SER A 31 -17.29 1.03 -9.29
C SER A 31 -16.21 -0.03 -9.16
N VAL A 32 -16.59 -1.30 -8.97
CA VAL A 32 -15.66 -2.44 -8.93
C VAL A 32 -14.90 -2.55 -10.26
N GLY A 33 -15.62 -2.53 -11.39
CA GLY A 33 -15.00 -2.60 -12.72
C GLY A 33 -14.09 -1.41 -13.00
N LEU A 34 -14.50 -0.19 -12.62
CA LEU A 34 -13.66 1.00 -12.76
C LEU A 34 -12.36 0.87 -11.97
N ALA A 35 -12.43 0.49 -10.70
CA ALA A 35 -11.24 0.30 -9.85
C ALA A 35 -10.31 -0.76 -10.43
N PHE A 36 -10.84 -1.87 -10.93
CA PHE A 36 -10.08 -2.94 -11.56
C PHE A 36 -9.41 -2.49 -12.87
N ILE A 37 -10.14 -1.79 -13.74
CA ILE A 37 -9.58 -1.22 -14.99
C ILE A 37 -8.47 -0.24 -14.65
N MET A 38 -8.68 0.63 -13.69
CA MET A 38 -7.68 1.62 -13.29
C MET A 38 -6.43 0.95 -12.67
N GLN A 39 -6.59 -0.14 -11.95
CA GLN A 39 -5.47 -0.95 -11.46
C GLN A 39 -4.62 -1.48 -12.64
N ILE A 40 -5.27 -2.02 -13.67
CA ILE A 40 -4.59 -2.50 -14.88
C ILE A 40 -3.91 -1.36 -15.64
N VAL A 41 -4.61 -0.22 -15.80
CA VAL A 41 -4.05 0.98 -16.45
C VAL A 41 -2.84 1.50 -15.69
N LEU A 42 -2.92 1.59 -14.37
CA LEU A 42 -1.79 2.02 -13.54
C LEU A 42 -0.62 1.04 -13.63
N ALA A 43 -0.89 -0.27 -13.57
CA ALA A 43 0.15 -1.29 -13.75
C ALA A 43 0.83 -1.15 -15.13
N GLY A 44 0.03 -1.02 -16.19
CA GLY A 44 0.54 -0.80 -17.54
C GLY A 44 1.31 0.51 -17.66
N ALA A 45 0.83 1.59 -17.07
CA ALA A 45 1.51 2.87 -17.06
C ALA A 45 2.87 2.80 -16.34
N LEU A 46 2.94 2.16 -15.19
CA LEU A 46 4.19 2.01 -14.43
C LEU A 46 5.21 1.10 -15.13
N ILE A 47 4.75 0.05 -15.83
CA ILE A 47 5.63 -0.97 -16.41
C ILE A 47 6.04 -0.64 -17.86
N LEU A 48 5.09 -0.15 -18.67
CA LEU A 48 5.25 -0.01 -20.12
C LEU A 48 5.62 1.40 -20.58
N THR A 49 5.56 2.41 -19.71
CA THR A 49 5.85 3.79 -20.07
C THR A 49 7.15 4.30 -19.43
N PRO A 50 7.62 5.51 -19.79
CA PRO A 50 8.75 6.14 -19.11
C PRO A 50 8.61 6.32 -17.60
N LEU A 51 7.42 6.06 -17.03
CA LEU A 51 7.20 6.04 -15.58
C LEU A 51 7.98 4.93 -14.88
N TRP A 52 8.44 3.91 -15.61
CA TRP A 52 9.39 2.92 -15.07
C TRP A 52 10.66 3.59 -14.51
N LYS A 53 11.13 4.69 -15.11
CA LYS A 53 12.25 5.48 -14.57
C LYS A 53 11.98 6.05 -13.19
N VAL A 54 10.73 6.36 -12.88
CA VAL A 54 10.33 6.80 -11.52
C VAL A 54 10.43 5.63 -10.54
N VAL A 55 10.04 4.43 -10.97
CA VAL A 55 10.19 3.21 -10.17
C VAL A 55 11.67 2.91 -9.91
N GLU A 56 12.52 2.95 -10.95
CA GLU A 56 13.96 2.77 -10.81
C GLU A 56 14.60 3.82 -9.90
N PHE A 57 14.23 5.08 -10.05
CA PHE A 57 14.72 6.17 -9.18
C PHE A 57 14.32 5.92 -7.71
N SER A 58 13.05 5.55 -7.47
CA SER A 58 12.56 5.22 -6.13
C SER A 58 13.26 3.98 -5.56
N SER A 59 13.50 2.95 -6.38
CA SER A 59 14.25 1.75 -6.03
C SER A 59 15.67 2.09 -5.59
N ASN A 60 16.35 2.95 -6.34
CA ASN A 60 17.70 3.41 -5.99
C ASN A 60 17.74 4.17 -4.66
N ILE A 61 16.73 5.04 -4.40
CA ILE A 61 16.64 5.74 -3.11
C ILE A 61 16.50 4.74 -1.97
N VAL A 62 15.56 3.80 -2.08
CA VAL A 62 15.31 2.81 -1.02
C VAL A 62 16.52 1.89 -0.84
N SER A 63 17.19 1.48 -1.93
CA SER A 63 18.41 0.68 -1.88
C SER A 63 19.55 1.39 -1.15
N ASN A 64 19.75 2.69 -1.42
CA ASN A 64 20.75 3.48 -0.72
C ASN A 64 20.43 3.63 0.78
N LEU A 65 19.15 3.82 1.12
CA LEU A 65 18.73 3.87 2.53
C LEU A 65 18.97 2.53 3.24
N LEU A 66 18.73 1.41 2.57
CA LEU A 66 19.04 0.07 3.10
C LEU A 66 20.55 -0.14 3.25
N ALA A 67 21.36 0.37 2.31
CA ALA A 67 22.82 0.32 2.44
C ALA A 67 23.30 1.06 3.69
N TYR A 68 22.82 2.28 3.94
CA TYR A 68 23.13 3.01 5.16
C TYR A 68 22.65 2.29 6.43
N ALA A 69 21.48 1.65 6.40
CA ALA A 69 21.01 0.82 7.50
C ALA A 69 22.00 -0.32 7.78
N ASN A 70 22.45 -1.01 6.73
CA ASN A 70 23.39 -2.12 6.84
C ASN A 70 24.77 -1.68 7.36
N GLU A 71 25.26 -0.51 6.96
CA GLU A 71 26.49 0.08 7.54
C GLU A 71 26.34 0.31 9.05
N GLY A 72 25.23 0.87 9.49
CA GLY A 72 24.92 1.05 10.90
C GLY A 72 24.82 -0.29 11.67
N ILE A 73 24.20 -1.30 11.06
CA ILE A 73 24.08 -2.63 11.64
C ILE A 73 25.45 -3.29 11.76
N SER A 74 26.27 -3.21 10.73
CA SER A 74 27.65 -3.78 10.76
C SER A 74 28.54 -3.08 11.78
N PHE A 75 28.36 -1.77 11.98
CA PHE A 75 29.07 -1.03 13.02
C PHE A 75 28.72 -1.51 14.43
N VAL A 76 27.44 -1.81 14.69
CA VAL A 76 26.97 -2.24 16.03
C VAL A 76 27.27 -3.72 16.28
N PHE A 77 27.07 -4.57 15.29
CA PHE A 77 27.12 -6.04 15.43
C PHE A 77 28.42 -6.66 14.92
N GLY A 78 29.28 -5.89 14.22
CA GLY A 78 30.58 -6.34 13.73
C GLY A 78 30.49 -7.63 12.92
N ASP A 79 31.35 -8.59 13.26
CA ASP A 79 31.46 -9.87 12.56
C ASP A 79 30.22 -10.76 12.64
N LEU A 80 29.27 -10.48 13.57
CA LEU A 80 27.98 -11.17 13.64
C LEU A 80 27.12 -10.89 12.40
N PHE A 81 27.41 -9.82 11.64
CA PHE A 81 26.76 -9.48 10.37
C PHE A 81 27.38 -10.16 9.15
N GLY A 82 28.21 -11.19 9.34
CA GLY A 82 28.95 -11.90 8.28
C GLY A 82 28.13 -12.70 7.27
N GLY A 83 26.80 -12.65 7.31
CA GLY A 83 25.87 -13.26 6.35
C GLY A 83 24.45 -12.76 6.54
N TRP A 84 23.63 -12.92 5.49
CA TRP A 84 22.23 -12.55 5.60
C TRP A 84 21.52 -13.42 6.65
N SER A 85 20.92 -12.78 7.62
CA SER A 85 20.06 -13.41 8.59
C SER A 85 18.74 -12.65 8.67
N LEU A 86 17.63 -13.34 8.95
CA LEU A 86 16.33 -12.69 9.09
C LEU A 86 16.35 -11.59 10.16
N PHE A 87 17.11 -11.80 11.25
CA PHE A 87 17.20 -10.81 12.32
C PHE A 87 18.03 -9.59 11.92
N LEU A 88 19.29 -9.76 11.54
CA LEU A 88 20.19 -8.64 11.25
C LEU A 88 19.95 -8.03 9.88
N GLY A 89 19.77 -8.86 8.86
CA GLY A 89 19.58 -8.39 7.48
C GLY A 89 18.13 -8.08 7.10
N GLY A 90 17.16 -8.62 7.86
CA GLY A 90 15.73 -8.39 7.61
C GLY A 90 15.10 -7.41 8.60
N LEU A 91 15.08 -7.76 9.90
CA LEU A 91 14.32 -6.99 10.89
C LEU A 91 15.04 -5.70 11.33
N MET A 92 16.36 -5.67 11.41
CA MET A 92 17.10 -4.47 11.83
C MET A 92 16.91 -3.29 10.87
N PRO A 93 16.95 -3.43 9.53
CA PRO A 93 16.65 -2.34 8.62
C PRO A 93 15.25 -1.73 8.81
N ILE A 94 14.26 -2.50 9.32
CA ILE A 94 12.92 -1.97 9.64
C ILE A 94 13.02 -0.88 10.71
N VAL A 95 13.85 -1.09 11.73
CA VAL A 95 14.02 -0.11 12.83
C VAL A 95 14.53 1.22 12.26
N PHE A 96 15.55 1.17 11.40
CA PHE A 96 16.13 2.35 10.76
C PHE A 96 15.10 3.06 9.87
N LEU A 97 14.45 2.32 8.97
CA LEU A 97 13.47 2.89 8.04
C LEU A 97 12.24 3.44 8.77
N SER A 98 11.78 2.77 9.82
CA SER A 98 10.66 3.26 10.64
C SER A 98 11.02 4.54 11.39
N ALA A 99 12.24 4.64 11.93
CA ALA A 99 12.72 5.86 12.55
C ALA A 99 12.80 7.02 11.55
N LEU A 100 13.29 6.75 10.33
CA LEU A 100 13.37 7.74 9.26
C LEU A 100 11.97 8.22 8.82
N MET A 101 11.03 7.29 8.67
CA MET A 101 9.62 7.63 8.35
C MET A 101 8.96 8.41 9.49
N GLY A 102 9.25 8.05 10.75
CA GLY A 102 8.80 8.80 11.92
C GLY A 102 9.31 10.25 11.93
N LEU A 103 10.58 10.48 11.57
CA LEU A 103 11.14 11.81 11.41
C LEU A 103 10.46 12.59 10.27
N ALA A 104 10.30 11.97 9.11
CA ALA A 104 9.60 12.58 7.97
C ALA A 104 8.14 12.95 8.32
N PHE A 105 7.49 12.11 9.14
CA PHE A 105 6.17 12.39 9.69
C PHE A 105 6.21 13.57 10.67
N HIS A 106 7.17 13.59 11.60
CA HIS A 106 7.30 14.67 12.58
C HIS A 106 7.48 16.05 11.91
N PHE A 107 8.29 16.14 10.88
CA PHE A 107 8.49 17.36 10.10
C PHE A 107 7.30 17.74 9.20
N GLY A 108 6.25 16.94 9.15
CA GLY A 108 5.06 17.19 8.33
C GLY A 108 5.25 16.97 6.83
N ILE A 109 6.42 16.50 6.39
CA ILE A 109 6.74 16.27 4.98
C ILE A 109 5.85 15.15 4.44
N LEU A 110 5.85 14.01 5.13
CA LEU A 110 5.09 12.84 4.74
C LEU A 110 3.58 13.08 4.78
N GLN A 111 3.11 13.82 5.78
CA GLN A 111 1.68 14.17 5.93
C GLN A 111 1.17 15.00 4.76
N LYS A 112 1.94 16.02 4.32
CA LYS A 112 1.59 16.85 3.16
C LYS A 112 1.56 16.02 1.88
N PHE A 113 2.58 15.19 1.68
CA PHE A 113 2.70 14.32 0.52
C PHE A 113 1.53 13.35 0.42
N VAL A 114 1.26 12.61 1.50
CA VAL A 114 0.16 11.65 1.60
C VAL A 114 -1.20 12.31 1.39
N LYS A 115 -1.41 13.50 1.98
CA LYS A 115 -2.67 14.25 1.81
C LYS A 115 -2.88 14.64 0.35
N ILE A 116 -1.87 15.18 -0.33
CA ILE A 116 -1.99 15.61 -1.73
C ILE A 116 -2.32 14.40 -2.63
N ILE A 117 -1.55 13.31 -2.51
CA ILE A 117 -1.76 12.11 -3.33
C ILE A 117 -3.09 11.46 -2.98
N GLY A 118 -3.39 11.28 -1.68
CA GLY A 118 -4.62 10.64 -1.23
C GLY A 118 -5.87 11.37 -1.69
N LEU A 119 -5.90 12.70 -1.59
CA LEU A 119 -7.03 13.49 -2.09
C LEU A 119 -7.14 13.47 -3.63
N THR A 120 -6.02 13.40 -4.33
CA THR A 120 -6.02 13.23 -5.79
C THR A 120 -6.61 11.87 -6.17
N VAL A 121 -6.18 10.81 -5.49
CA VAL A 121 -6.75 9.46 -5.64
C VAL A 121 -8.25 9.47 -5.33
N ALA A 122 -8.67 10.08 -4.23
CA ALA A 122 -10.08 10.19 -3.86
C ALA A 122 -10.93 10.83 -4.97
N LYS A 123 -10.47 11.95 -5.54
CA LYS A 123 -11.18 12.66 -6.64
C LYS A 123 -11.24 11.85 -7.93
N VAL A 124 -10.12 11.26 -8.34
CA VAL A 124 -10.02 10.51 -9.60
C VAL A 124 -10.87 9.25 -9.56
N PHE A 125 -10.84 8.54 -8.43
CA PHE A 125 -11.50 7.23 -8.27
C PHE A 125 -12.88 7.32 -7.62
N LYS A 126 -13.30 8.53 -7.20
CA LYS A 126 -14.55 8.75 -6.48
C LYS A 126 -14.69 7.81 -5.28
N VAL A 127 -13.62 7.66 -4.51
CA VAL A 127 -13.60 6.91 -3.24
C VAL A 127 -13.57 7.89 -2.08
N ASP A 128 -13.99 7.41 -0.90
CA ASP A 128 -13.97 8.25 0.30
C ASP A 128 -12.56 8.77 0.58
N PRO A 129 -12.38 10.08 0.85
CA PRO A 129 -11.09 10.69 1.12
C PRO A 129 -10.33 10.03 2.28
N ILE A 130 -11.03 9.55 3.32
CA ILE A 130 -10.43 8.88 4.46
C ILE A 130 -9.76 7.58 4.02
N VAL A 131 -10.46 6.78 3.21
CA VAL A 131 -9.95 5.51 2.69
C VAL A 131 -8.76 5.74 1.77
N ALA A 132 -8.86 6.74 0.87
CA ALA A 132 -7.77 7.05 -0.06
C ALA A 132 -6.52 7.56 0.65
N VAL A 133 -6.66 8.51 1.59
CA VAL A 133 -5.55 9.05 2.38
C VAL A 133 -4.92 7.95 3.25
N ASN A 134 -5.73 7.11 3.88
CA ASN A 134 -5.22 5.98 4.67
C ASN A 134 -4.45 4.98 3.79
N GLY A 135 -5.00 4.58 2.65
CA GLY A 135 -4.34 3.65 1.72
C GLY A 135 -2.98 4.16 1.24
N VAL A 136 -2.90 5.45 0.87
CA VAL A 136 -1.62 6.08 0.48
C VAL A 136 -0.67 6.19 1.67
N SER A 137 -1.16 6.53 2.86
CA SER A 137 -0.33 6.60 4.08
C SER A 137 0.31 5.27 4.41
N ASN A 138 -0.45 4.21 4.24
CA ASN A 138 -0.05 2.86 4.60
C ASN A 138 1.12 2.34 3.76
N MET A 139 1.27 2.81 2.53
CA MET A 139 2.44 2.50 1.70
C MET A 139 3.76 2.93 2.36
N PHE A 140 3.74 4.00 3.16
CA PHE A 140 4.94 4.57 3.79
C PHE A 140 5.08 4.17 5.26
N LEU A 141 4.01 4.29 6.02
CA LEU A 141 4.02 4.17 7.48
C LEU A 141 3.68 2.76 7.99
N GLY A 142 2.92 1.99 7.20
CA GLY A 142 2.31 0.74 7.68
C GLY A 142 0.97 0.97 8.37
N GLN A 143 0.28 -0.14 8.68
CA GLN A 143 -1.13 -0.11 9.08
C GLN A 143 -1.42 0.63 10.38
N SER A 144 -0.56 0.48 11.39
CA SER A 144 -0.78 1.11 12.70
C SER A 144 -0.64 2.63 12.63
N ASP A 145 0.41 3.10 11.98
CA ASP A 145 0.75 4.52 11.92
C ASP A 145 -0.14 5.28 10.93
N SER A 146 -0.59 4.63 9.85
CA SER A 146 -1.51 5.24 8.89
C SER A 146 -2.86 5.59 9.52
N LEU A 147 -3.33 4.81 10.49
CA LEU A 147 -4.55 5.09 11.23
C LEU A 147 -4.45 6.37 12.06
N PHE A 148 -3.26 6.73 12.55
CA PHE A 148 -3.09 8.00 13.28
C PHE A 148 -3.38 9.23 12.43
N ILE A 149 -3.16 9.17 11.11
CA ILE A 149 -3.47 10.28 10.20
C ILE A 149 -4.99 10.48 10.09
N THR A 150 -5.75 9.39 10.05
CA THR A 150 -7.19 9.42 9.82
C THR A 150 -8.03 9.32 11.10
N ARG A 151 -7.42 9.08 12.27
CA ARG A 151 -8.10 8.81 13.54
C ARG A 151 -9.18 9.82 13.93
N ASN A 152 -8.96 11.11 13.62
CA ASN A 152 -9.88 12.17 13.99
C ASN A 152 -11.16 12.18 13.15
N TYR A 153 -11.13 11.51 12.00
CA TYR A 153 -12.24 11.41 11.06
C TYR A 153 -13.02 10.09 11.22
N LEU A 154 -12.36 9.03 11.72
CA LEU A 154 -12.96 7.70 11.88
C LEU A 154 -14.22 7.66 12.76
N PRO A 155 -14.33 8.42 13.87
CA PRO A 155 -15.55 8.40 14.71
C PRO A 155 -16.80 8.91 13.99
N LYS A 156 -16.64 9.66 12.91
CA LYS A 156 -17.73 10.19 12.10
C LYS A 156 -17.91 9.43 10.77
N ALA A 157 -17.05 8.47 10.50
CA ALA A 157 -17.06 7.68 9.26
C ALA A 157 -18.14 6.59 9.33
N SER A 158 -18.66 6.21 8.17
CA SER A 158 -19.58 5.07 8.06
C SER A 158 -18.83 3.75 8.34
N GLU A 159 -19.56 2.70 8.72
CA GLU A 159 -18.97 1.37 8.96
C GLU A 159 -18.21 0.85 7.74
N SER A 160 -18.68 1.11 6.53
CA SER A 160 -18.03 0.72 5.29
C SER A 160 -16.70 1.45 5.07
N VAL A 161 -16.60 2.74 5.45
CA VAL A 161 -15.34 3.51 5.40
C VAL A 161 -14.35 2.98 6.43
N ILE A 162 -14.81 2.68 7.66
CA ILE A 162 -13.96 2.06 8.70
C ILE A 162 -13.45 0.70 8.23
N PHE A 163 -14.33 -0.13 7.69
CA PHE A 163 -13.96 -1.44 7.15
C PHE A 163 -12.92 -1.32 6.03
N ALA A 164 -13.16 -0.45 5.04
CA ALA A 164 -12.22 -0.22 3.94
C ALA A 164 -10.85 0.29 4.43
N THR A 165 -10.84 1.15 5.44
CA THR A 165 -9.61 1.66 6.06
C THR A 165 -8.81 0.54 6.74
N LEU A 166 -9.48 -0.36 7.47
CA LEU A 166 -8.84 -1.51 8.11
C LEU A 166 -8.31 -2.52 7.09
N VAL A 167 -9.10 -2.86 6.08
CA VAL A 167 -8.67 -3.77 5.01
C VAL A 167 -7.48 -3.17 4.24
N GLY A 168 -7.51 -1.87 3.94
CA GLY A 168 -6.41 -1.16 3.30
C GLY A 168 -5.10 -1.27 4.10
N GLY A 169 -5.20 -1.18 5.42
CA GLY A 169 -4.07 -1.40 6.33
C GLY A 169 -3.46 -2.79 6.24
N MET A 170 -4.30 -3.81 6.08
CA MET A 170 -3.87 -5.21 6.08
C MET A 170 -3.38 -5.71 4.72
N THR A 171 -3.72 -5.02 3.63
CA THR A 171 -3.41 -5.49 2.26
C THR A 171 -2.14 -4.90 1.69
N SER A 172 -1.61 -3.81 2.24
CA SER A 172 -0.45 -3.14 1.68
C SER A 172 0.85 -3.44 2.45
N ILE A 173 1.94 -3.38 1.72
CA ILE A 173 3.30 -3.50 2.27
C ILE A 173 3.82 -2.08 2.51
N SER A 174 4.41 -1.81 3.67
CA SER A 174 5.08 -0.53 3.93
C SER A 174 6.52 -0.52 3.42
N VAL A 175 7.03 0.67 3.09
CA VAL A 175 8.44 0.87 2.70
C VAL A 175 9.40 0.30 3.74
N SER A 176 9.05 0.36 5.04
CA SER A 176 9.89 -0.16 6.12
C SER A 176 10.18 -1.66 6.00
N VAL A 177 9.25 -2.44 5.42
CA VAL A 177 9.38 -3.91 5.31
C VAL A 177 10.01 -4.34 3.99
N VAL A 178 10.20 -3.43 3.04
CA VAL A 178 10.80 -3.75 1.72
C VAL A 178 12.16 -4.44 1.85
N GLY A 179 12.98 -4.01 2.83
CA GLY A 179 14.29 -4.60 3.09
C GLY A 179 14.24 -6.11 3.41
N VAL A 180 13.20 -6.58 4.09
CA VAL A 180 13.01 -8.01 4.39
C VAL A 180 12.81 -8.79 3.09
N TYR A 181 11.88 -8.34 2.25
CA TYR A 181 11.55 -9.02 1.00
C TYR A 181 12.71 -9.04 0.02
N THR A 182 13.45 -7.92 -0.09
CA THR A 182 14.64 -7.85 -0.96
C THR A 182 15.77 -8.73 -0.43
N GLY A 183 15.96 -8.80 0.88
CA GLY A 183 16.90 -9.73 1.52
C GLY A 183 16.56 -11.21 1.28
N MET A 184 15.26 -11.52 1.08
CA MET A 184 14.79 -12.86 0.68
C MET A 184 14.87 -13.11 -0.84
N GLY A 185 15.38 -12.16 -1.62
CA GLY A 185 15.58 -12.29 -3.06
C GLY A 185 14.47 -11.73 -3.95
N ALA A 186 13.49 -11.00 -3.37
CA ALA A 186 12.48 -10.32 -4.17
C ALA A 186 13.07 -9.05 -4.82
N SER A 187 12.69 -8.77 -6.09
CA SER A 187 13.09 -7.54 -6.77
C SER A 187 12.40 -6.34 -6.16
N MET A 188 13.20 -5.32 -5.83
CA MET A 188 12.71 -4.09 -5.20
C MET A 188 11.73 -3.33 -6.09
N GLU A 189 12.02 -3.27 -7.39
CA GLU A 189 11.19 -2.58 -8.37
C GLU A 189 9.77 -3.15 -8.40
N TRP A 190 9.64 -4.49 -8.39
CA TRP A 190 8.33 -5.14 -8.39
C TRP A 190 7.57 -4.95 -7.09
N ILE A 191 8.27 -4.90 -5.95
CA ILE A 191 7.65 -4.57 -4.67
C ILE A 191 7.10 -3.14 -4.72
N LEU A 192 7.90 -2.16 -5.18
CA LEU A 192 7.48 -0.77 -5.29
C LEU A 192 6.32 -0.56 -6.27
N VAL A 193 6.28 -1.31 -7.38
CA VAL A 193 5.13 -1.31 -8.31
C VAL A 193 3.89 -1.88 -7.64
N SER A 194 4.03 -2.94 -6.84
CA SER A 194 2.88 -3.58 -6.19
C SER A 194 2.21 -2.69 -5.15
N MET A 195 2.94 -1.83 -4.45
CA MET A 195 2.41 -0.97 -3.38
C MET A 195 1.21 -0.11 -3.82
N PRO A 196 1.30 0.73 -4.86
CA PRO A 196 0.14 1.50 -5.30
C PRO A 196 -0.98 0.61 -5.85
N LEU A 197 -0.66 -0.56 -6.42
CA LEU A 197 -1.67 -1.47 -6.95
C LEU A 197 -2.49 -2.13 -5.84
N THR A 198 -1.92 -2.37 -4.65
CA THR A 198 -2.66 -2.93 -3.50
C THR A 198 -3.75 -2.00 -3.00
N VAL A 199 -3.58 -0.68 -3.11
CA VAL A 199 -4.63 0.29 -2.76
C VAL A 199 -5.89 0.08 -3.61
N PHE A 200 -5.72 -0.14 -4.93
CA PHE A 200 -6.84 -0.43 -5.83
C PHE A 200 -7.46 -1.80 -5.56
N SER A 201 -6.63 -2.81 -5.28
CA SER A 201 -7.13 -4.12 -4.89
C SER A 201 -8.00 -4.04 -3.63
N CYS A 202 -7.60 -3.23 -2.66
CA CYS A 202 -8.40 -2.95 -1.48
C CYS A 202 -9.77 -2.35 -1.85
N PHE A 203 -9.80 -1.34 -2.72
CA PHE A 203 -11.06 -0.73 -3.16
C PHE A 203 -11.97 -1.74 -3.87
N VAL A 204 -11.42 -2.59 -4.74
CA VAL A 204 -12.17 -3.67 -5.40
C VAL A 204 -12.82 -4.60 -4.37
N LEU A 205 -12.03 -5.10 -3.42
CA LEU A 205 -12.48 -6.08 -2.44
C LEU A 205 -13.50 -5.49 -1.45
N THR A 206 -13.25 -4.28 -0.97
CA THR A 206 -14.14 -3.62 -0.01
C THR A 206 -15.47 -3.22 -0.63
N GLN A 207 -15.49 -2.78 -1.89
CA GLN A 207 -16.70 -2.47 -2.63
C GLN A 207 -17.57 -3.71 -2.93
N ILE A 208 -16.97 -4.89 -2.98
CA ILE A 208 -17.71 -6.15 -3.15
C ILE A 208 -18.25 -6.63 -1.80
N PHE A 209 -17.44 -6.57 -0.74
CA PHE A 209 -17.80 -7.10 0.56
C PHE A 209 -18.77 -6.18 1.32
N MET A 210 -18.45 -4.89 1.38
CA MET A 210 -19.22 -3.88 2.10
C MET A 210 -19.27 -2.59 1.27
N PRO A 211 -20.19 -2.51 0.29
CA PRO A 211 -20.29 -1.38 -0.61
C PRO A 211 -20.45 -0.07 0.18
N THR A 212 -19.56 0.88 -0.07
CA THR A 212 -19.72 2.23 0.45
C THR A 212 -20.80 2.94 -0.37
N GLU A 213 -21.84 3.43 0.27
CA GLU A 213 -22.62 4.50 -0.30
C GLU A 213 -21.70 5.72 -0.31
N TYR A 214 -21.33 6.20 -1.49
CA TYR A 214 -20.56 7.43 -1.60
C TYR A 214 -21.43 8.55 -1.03
N ALA A 215 -21.04 9.08 0.14
CA ALA A 215 -21.50 10.40 0.54
C ALA A 215 -21.03 11.36 -0.53
N ASP A 216 -21.96 12.08 -1.16
CA ASP A 216 -21.64 13.10 -2.14
C ASP A 216 -20.54 14.00 -1.59
N VAL A 217 -19.41 14.07 -2.30
CA VAL A 217 -18.20 14.83 -1.90
C VAL A 217 -18.47 16.36 -1.91
N ASP A 218 -19.71 16.77 -2.16
CA ASP A 218 -20.15 18.16 -2.31
C ASP A 218 -20.82 18.73 -1.05
N SER A 219 -20.71 18.07 0.13
CA SER A 219 -21.23 18.63 1.39
C SER A 219 -20.15 18.89 2.44
#